data_e01f13fa498889f8c99e5804a466c1f8
#
_entry.id   e01f13fa498889f8c99e5804a466c1f8
#
_cell.length_a   1.000
_cell.length_b   1.000
_cell.length_c   1.000
_cell.angle_alpha   90.00
_cell.angle_beta   90.00
_cell.angle_gamma   90.00
#
_symmetry.space_group_name_H-M   'P 1'
#
loop_
_entity.id
_entity.type
_entity.pdbx_description
1 polymer ?
#
loop_
_entity_poly.entity_id
_entity_poly.type
_entity_poly.pdbx_seq_one_letter_code
_entity_poly.pdbx_strand_id
1 'polypeptide(L)'
;MQEKAGPFISENAVIKTEELEKTLKGMQAENRGLKVGIIGRVKAGKSSLLNALIFEGKDVLPKAATPMTASLTILKYAQNLSAKAQFYDEKDMEELKRDHERYEKKFKEIVSEEVKKIEEKQQGLLNKAKGVMGGIGKAFSGNKSDEEALKERILNDEEILKKAQKNAKNELDKDEKLTASHDQCERMKKSGLINPKDLETRIQADSLEELNQKLYQFVGKEGKFMPYTKAVQISLNNPNLKYLEIIDTPGVNDPIVSREACTKALLKECDVVFVIIPSGNFLTDSDMDLFDRVSNKEGIQRVYFVASQADSAVCTPSGVENSRHHLPTALTNTQKILSSSLNATMSLLKKKYPHQQEIFESAIKNGIILTSGICYSMYKDFENQASWEREKEEYQLAWENLTNDYPDAFSSHEARENLKRLSNIDAIRE
;
A
#
# COMPACT_ATOMS: atom_id res chain seq x y z
N MET A 1 -11.52 6.28 -36.68
CA MET A 1 -11.32 6.68 -35.26
C MET A 1 -10.22 7.73 -35.09
N GLN A 2 -9.05 7.58 -35.70
CA GLN A 2 -7.96 8.56 -35.62
C GLN A 2 -8.34 9.98 -36.08
N GLU A 3 -9.15 10.13 -37.15
CA GLU A 3 -9.54 11.46 -37.67
C GLU A 3 -10.48 12.25 -36.74
N LYS A 4 -11.27 11.59 -35.89
CA LYS A 4 -12.20 12.27 -34.95
C LYS A 4 -11.59 12.62 -33.60
N ALA A 5 -10.49 11.99 -33.23
CA ALA A 5 -9.80 12.19 -31.95
C ALA A 5 -8.62 13.18 -32.05
N GLY A 6 -8.19 13.54 -33.28
CA GLY A 6 -7.02 14.37 -33.54
C GLY A 6 -6.88 15.68 -32.77
N PRO A 7 -7.96 16.43 -32.47
CA PRO A 7 -7.87 17.67 -31.69
C PRO A 7 -7.65 17.47 -30.18
N PHE A 8 -7.82 16.24 -29.65
CA PHE A 8 -7.84 15.95 -28.22
C PHE A 8 -6.67 15.06 -27.75
N ILE A 9 -5.88 14.55 -28.69
CA ILE A 9 -4.75 13.68 -28.40
C ILE A 9 -3.49 14.52 -28.55
N SER A 10 -2.75 14.75 -27.46
CA SER A 10 -1.37 15.25 -27.59
C SER A 10 -0.58 14.24 -28.42
N GLU A 11 0.25 14.69 -29.35
CA GLU A 11 1.04 13.84 -30.26
C GLU A 11 1.86 12.72 -29.58
N ASN A 12 1.97 12.76 -28.25
CA ASN A 12 2.71 11.83 -27.41
C ASN A 12 1.86 10.70 -26.79
N ALA A 13 0.54 10.69 -26.97
CA ALA A 13 -0.35 9.72 -26.32
C ALA A 13 -0.77 8.54 -27.22
N VAL A 14 -0.35 8.52 -28.49
CA VAL A 14 -0.68 7.43 -29.40
C VAL A 14 0.38 6.34 -29.30
N ILE A 15 0.03 5.21 -28.68
CA ILE A 15 0.75 3.96 -28.91
C ILE A 15 0.82 3.75 -30.40
N LYS A 16 2.02 3.60 -30.95
CA LYS A 16 2.16 3.30 -32.37
C LYS A 16 1.31 2.07 -32.65
N THR A 17 0.34 2.19 -33.54
CA THR A 17 -0.62 1.14 -33.89
C THR A 17 0.09 -0.20 -34.17
N GLU A 18 1.30 -0.14 -34.75
CA GLU A 18 2.16 -1.29 -35.02
C GLU A 18 2.65 -2.04 -33.78
N GLU A 19 2.98 -1.33 -32.69
CA GLU A 19 3.41 -1.98 -31.43
C GLU A 19 2.24 -2.63 -30.72
N LEU A 20 1.06 -1.98 -30.76
CA LEU A 20 -0.17 -2.55 -30.21
C LEU A 20 -0.57 -3.80 -31.01
N GLU A 21 -0.54 -3.72 -32.35
CA GLU A 21 -0.82 -4.88 -33.18
C GLU A 21 0.16 -6.04 -32.96
N LYS A 22 1.45 -5.76 -32.80
CA LYS A 22 2.46 -6.79 -32.52
C LYS A 22 2.20 -7.46 -31.15
N THR A 23 1.85 -6.68 -30.13
CA THR A 23 1.51 -7.20 -28.80
C THR A 23 0.23 -8.04 -28.86
N LEU A 24 -0.82 -7.54 -29.52
CA LEU A 24 -2.09 -8.27 -29.68
C LEU A 24 -1.92 -9.55 -30.51
N LYS A 25 -1.11 -9.52 -31.55
CA LYS A 25 -0.77 -10.73 -32.37
C LYS A 25 0.00 -11.75 -31.53
N GLY A 26 0.94 -11.31 -30.69
CA GLY A 26 1.65 -12.19 -29.74
C GLY A 26 0.70 -12.84 -28.74
N MET A 27 -0.20 -12.09 -28.14
CA MET A 27 -1.21 -12.58 -27.20
C MET A 27 -2.20 -13.55 -27.86
N GLN A 28 -2.64 -13.25 -29.08
CA GLN A 28 -3.52 -14.14 -29.84
C GLN A 28 -2.82 -15.47 -30.19
N ALA A 29 -1.53 -15.42 -30.52
CA ALA A 29 -0.74 -16.62 -30.79
C ALA A 29 -0.55 -17.49 -29.52
N GLU A 30 -0.44 -16.87 -28.33
CA GLU A 30 -0.33 -17.54 -27.04
C GLU A 30 -1.70 -17.88 -26.41
N ASN A 31 -2.80 -17.45 -27.03
CA ASN A 31 -4.17 -17.59 -26.52
C ASN A 31 -4.33 -17.16 -25.05
N ARG A 32 -3.63 -16.08 -24.65
CA ARG A 32 -3.65 -15.54 -23.30
C ARG A 32 -4.16 -14.09 -23.25
N GLY A 33 -4.72 -13.71 -22.12
CA GLY A 33 -5.09 -12.33 -21.82
C GLY A 33 -3.88 -11.45 -21.45
N LEU A 34 -4.09 -10.14 -21.46
CA LEU A 34 -3.14 -9.14 -20.97
C LEU A 34 -2.95 -9.28 -19.47
N LYS A 35 -1.72 -9.42 -19.01
CA LYS A 35 -1.41 -9.44 -17.57
C LYS A 35 -0.99 -8.05 -17.09
N VAL A 36 -1.74 -7.50 -16.16
CA VAL A 36 -1.52 -6.17 -15.59
C VAL A 36 -1.16 -6.28 -14.13
N GLY A 37 0.04 -5.86 -13.77
CA GLY A 37 0.49 -5.73 -12.39
C GLY A 37 0.11 -4.38 -11.81
N ILE A 38 -0.41 -4.37 -10.59
CA ILE A 38 -0.70 -3.15 -9.83
C ILE A 38 0.17 -3.13 -8.60
N ILE A 39 1.04 -2.13 -8.51
CA ILE A 39 1.96 -1.95 -7.41
C ILE A 39 1.77 -0.58 -6.78
N GLY A 40 2.12 -0.45 -5.52
CA GLY A 40 2.05 0.80 -4.78
C GLY A 40 2.15 0.53 -3.29
N ARG A 41 2.56 1.52 -2.54
CA ARG A 41 2.66 1.40 -1.08
C ARG A 41 1.29 1.19 -0.42
N VAL A 42 1.32 0.84 0.85
CA VAL A 42 0.10 0.75 1.66
C VAL A 42 -0.62 2.09 1.68
N LYS A 43 -1.96 2.05 1.60
CA LYS A 43 -2.83 3.25 1.50
C LYS A 43 -2.62 4.11 0.24
N ALA A 44 -1.95 3.60 -0.78
CA ALA A 44 -1.84 4.28 -2.06
C ALA A 44 -3.14 4.28 -2.90
N GLY A 45 -4.25 3.75 -2.38
CA GLY A 45 -5.52 3.74 -3.11
C GLY A 45 -5.69 2.61 -4.13
N LYS A 46 -4.82 1.57 -4.13
CA LYS A 46 -4.91 0.42 -5.04
C LYS A 46 -6.27 -0.25 -5.05
N SER A 47 -6.77 -0.65 -3.86
CA SER A 47 -8.07 -1.32 -3.76
C SER A 47 -9.23 -0.42 -4.19
N SER A 48 -9.19 0.88 -3.86
CA SER A 48 -10.21 1.83 -4.31
C SER A 48 -10.21 1.99 -5.83
N LEU A 49 -9.02 2.03 -6.44
CA LEU A 49 -8.87 2.08 -7.89
C LEU A 49 -9.41 0.80 -8.55
N LEU A 50 -9.07 -0.37 -8.02
CA LEU A 50 -9.55 -1.66 -8.52
C LEU A 50 -11.06 -1.82 -8.36
N ASN A 51 -11.62 -1.39 -7.22
CA ASN A 51 -13.05 -1.36 -7.02
C ASN A 51 -13.75 -0.45 -8.05
N ALA A 52 -13.14 0.68 -8.38
CA ALA A 52 -13.65 1.57 -9.42
C ALA A 52 -13.57 0.95 -10.84
N LEU A 53 -12.45 0.33 -11.18
CA LEU A 53 -12.20 -0.24 -12.51
C LEU A 53 -13.04 -1.47 -12.81
N ILE A 54 -13.12 -2.40 -11.84
CA ILE A 54 -13.66 -3.75 -12.05
C ILE A 54 -15.05 -3.91 -11.45
N PHE A 55 -15.31 -3.30 -10.30
CA PHE A 55 -16.53 -3.55 -9.52
C PHE A 55 -17.50 -2.35 -9.53
N GLU A 56 -17.37 -1.47 -10.53
CA GLU A 56 -18.26 -0.31 -10.69
C GLU A 56 -18.34 0.56 -9.42
N GLY A 57 -17.24 0.67 -8.69
CA GLY A 57 -17.17 1.44 -7.44
C GLY A 57 -17.69 0.74 -6.19
N LYS A 58 -18.17 -0.52 -6.31
CA LYS A 58 -18.59 -1.31 -5.14
C LYS A 58 -17.37 -1.80 -4.36
N ASP A 59 -17.44 -1.78 -3.04
CA ASP A 59 -16.38 -2.26 -2.16
C ASP A 59 -16.34 -3.79 -2.10
N VAL A 60 -15.75 -4.42 -3.11
CA VAL A 60 -15.55 -5.87 -3.20
C VAL A 60 -14.18 -6.28 -2.69
N LEU A 61 -13.15 -5.53 -3.05
CA LEU A 61 -11.82 -5.77 -2.52
C LEU A 61 -11.66 -5.07 -1.17
N PRO A 62 -11.25 -5.79 -0.13
CA PRO A 62 -11.08 -5.19 1.19
C PRO A 62 -10.03 -4.08 1.15
N LYS A 63 -10.38 -2.92 1.68
CA LYS A 63 -9.45 -1.80 1.85
C LYS A 63 -8.52 -2.14 3.01
N ALA A 64 -7.22 -2.33 2.74
CA ALA A 64 -6.25 -2.66 3.78
C ALA A 64 -5.99 -1.45 4.69
N ALA A 65 -6.33 -1.59 5.96
CA ALA A 65 -6.05 -0.56 6.98
C ALA A 65 -4.60 -0.61 7.50
N THR A 66 -3.88 -1.73 7.30
CA THR A 66 -2.52 -1.94 7.82
C THR A 66 -1.63 -2.68 6.81
N PRO A 67 -0.30 -2.46 6.84
CA PRO A 67 0.66 -3.10 5.91
C PRO A 67 0.66 -4.62 5.92
N MET A 68 0.19 -5.22 6.99
CA MET A 68 0.33 -6.66 7.26
C MET A 68 -0.86 -7.51 6.80
N THR A 69 -1.84 -6.92 6.09
CA THR A 69 -3.11 -7.58 5.78
C THR A 69 -3.36 -7.86 4.30
N ALA A 70 -2.47 -7.47 3.42
CA ALA A 70 -2.70 -7.64 2.00
C ALA A 70 -2.01 -8.90 1.46
N SER A 71 -2.79 -9.96 1.25
CA SER A 71 -2.36 -11.08 0.41
C SER A 71 -2.37 -10.65 -1.06
N LEU A 72 -1.48 -11.23 -1.87
CA LEU A 72 -1.50 -11.07 -3.31
C LEU A 72 -2.87 -11.46 -3.86
N THR A 73 -3.49 -10.61 -4.66
CA THR A 73 -4.82 -10.87 -5.24
C THR A 73 -4.72 -10.90 -6.76
N ILE A 74 -5.22 -11.98 -7.36
CA ILE A 74 -5.26 -12.17 -8.81
C ILE A 74 -6.72 -12.16 -9.25
N LEU A 75 -7.09 -11.25 -10.15
CA LEU A 75 -8.43 -11.15 -10.72
C LEU A 75 -8.44 -11.71 -12.14
N LYS A 76 -9.33 -12.66 -12.42
CA LYS A 76 -9.48 -13.31 -13.72
C LYS A 76 -10.94 -13.38 -14.16
N TYR A 77 -11.15 -13.47 -15.48
CA TYR A 77 -12.43 -13.80 -16.04
C TYR A 77 -12.76 -15.29 -15.85
N ALA A 78 -13.99 -15.58 -15.39
CA ALA A 78 -14.58 -16.90 -15.48
C ALA A 78 -16.11 -16.79 -15.59
N GLN A 79 -16.77 -17.80 -16.13
CA GLN A 79 -18.24 -17.81 -16.23
C GLN A 79 -18.91 -17.86 -14.86
N ASN A 80 -18.31 -18.58 -13.91
CA ASN A 80 -18.82 -18.74 -12.56
C ASN A 80 -17.97 -17.96 -11.56
N LEU A 81 -18.65 -17.36 -10.57
CA LEU A 81 -18.03 -16.67 -9.46
C LEU A 81 -17.36 -17.67 -8.53
N SER A 82 -16.07 -17.52 -8.29
CA SER A 82 -15.32 -18.37 -7.37
C SER A 82 -14.01 -17.71 -6.94
N ALA A 83 -13.44 -18.20 -5.85
CA ALA A 83 -12.07 -17.86 -5.51
C ALA A 83 -11.25 -19.09 -5.16
N LYS A 84 -9.93 -18.96 -5.24
CA LYS A 84 -8.98 -19.99 -4.86
C LYS A 84 -7.92 -19.35 -3.95
N ALA A 85 -7.82 -19.82 -2.72
CA ALA A 85 -6.76 -19.44 -1.81
C ALA A 85 -5.52 -20.32 -2.06
N GLN A 86 -4.33 -19.70 -2.05
CA GLN A 86 -3.05 -20.35 -2.03
C GLN A 86 -2.42 -20.12 -0.65
N PHE A 87 -2.08 -21.19 0.03
CA PHE A 87 -1.46 -21.14 1.35
C PHE A 87 0.06 -21.29 1.28
N TYR A 88 0.72 -20.98 2.38
CA TYR A 88 2.13 -21.28 2.57
C TYR A 88 2.36 -22.79 2.47
N ASP A 89 3.40 -23.17 1.75
CA ASP A 89 3.85 -24.55 1.70
C ASP A 89 4.81 -24.90 2.87
N GLU A 90 5.28 -26.15 2.95
CA GLU A 90 6.17 -26.60 4.01
C GLU A 90 7.47 -25.78 4.07
N LYS A 91 8.02 -25.45 2.90
CA LYS A 91 9.26 -24.69 2.81
C LYS A 91 9.07 -23.25 3.30
N ASP A 92 7.96 -22.62 2.92
CA ASP A 92 7.59 -21.29 3.41
C ASP A 92 7.44 -21.30 4.94
N MET A 93 6.78 -22.34 5.48
CA MET A 93 6.53 -22.48 6.91
C MET A 93 7.83 -22.73 7.70
N GLU A 94 8.77 -23.49 7.14
CA GLU A 94 10.08 -23.71 7.75
C GLU A 94 10.93 -22.44 7.76
N GLU A 95 10.86 -21.63 6.69
CA GLU A 95 11.55 -20.33 6.62
C GLU A 95 11.01 -19.36 7.67
N LEU A 96 9.70 -19.21 7.76
CA LEU A 96 9.03 -18.37 8.77
C LEU A 96 9.42 -18.80 10.19
N LYS A 97 9.39 -20.10 10.47
CA LYS A 97 9.77 -20.65 11.77
C LYS A 97 11.22 -20.35 12.13
N ARG A 98 12.13 -20.52 11.19
CA ARG A 98 13.56 -20.22 11.37
C ARG A 98 13.82 -18.74 11.68
N ASP A 99 13.13 -17.85 10.96
CA ASP A 99 13.26 -16.41 11.21
C ASP A 99 12.61 -16.02 12.55
N HIS A 100 11.50 -16.65 12.93
CA HIS A 100 10.89 -16.46 14.25
C HIS A 100 11.84 -16.90 15.38
N GLU A 101 12.48 -18.05 15.26
CA GLU A 101 13.47 -18.54 16.24
C GLU A 101 14.68 -17.59 16.35
N ARG A 102 15.13 -17.03 15.22
CA ARG A 102 16.20 -16.01 15.19
C ARG A 102 15.77 -14.72 15.89
N TYR A 103 14.52 -14.28 15.68
CA TYR A 103 13.96 -13.11 16.39
C TYR A 103 13.94 -13.34 17.88
N GLU A 104 13.38 -14.45 18.34
CA GLU A 104 13.30 -14.80 19.75
C GLU A 104 14.70 -14.87 20.44
N LYS A 105 15.69 -15.41 19.73
CA LYS A 105 17.05 -15.46 20.23
C LYS A 105 17.65 -14.07 20.36
N LYS A 106 17.60 -13.25 19.30
CA LYS A 106 18.11 -11.87 19.32
C LYS A 106 17.37 -11.02 20.37
N PHE A 107 16.05 -11.18 20.50
CA PHE A 107 15.27 -10.47 21.50
C PHE A 107 15.77 -10.75 22.93
N LYS A 108 15.99 -12.00 23.27
CA LYS A 108 16.53 -12.41 24.58
C LYS A 108 17.93 -11.86 24.82
N GLU A 109 18.80 -11.90 23.81
CA GLU A 109 20.16 -11.36 23.88
C GLU A 109 20.13 -9.84 24.16
N ILE A 110 19.37 -9.08 23.35
CA ILE A 110 19.26 -7.61 23.51
C ILE A 110 18.64 -7.25 24.88
N VAL A 111 17.56 -7.94 25.29
CA VAL A 111 16.96 -7.71 26.61
C VAL A 111 17.98 -7.90 27.73
N SER A 112 18.77 -8.99 27.67
CA SER A 112 19.81 -9.24 28.68
C SER A 112 20.90 -8.16 28.71
N GLU A 113 21.32 -7.67 27.54
CA GLU A 113 22.27 -6.56 27.45
C GLU A 113 21.70 -5.24 27.95
N GLU A 114 20.45 -4.93 27.59
CA GLU A 114 19.79 -3.70 28.03
C GLU A 114 19.51 -3.68 29.52
N VAL A 115 19.13 -4.81 30.12
CA VAL A 115 19.00 -4.94 31.58
C VAL A 115 20.33 -4.57 32.25
N LYS A 116 21.45 -5.20 31.84
CA LYS A 116 22.79 -4.90 32.39
C LYS A 116 23.14 -3.42 32.26
N LYS A 117 22.90 -2.80 31.09
CA LYS A 117 23.18 -1.38 30.85
C LYS A 117 22.34 -0.45 31.76
N ILE A 118 21.07 -0.82 32.03
CA ILE A 118 20.20 -0.03 32.90
C ILE A 118 20.66 -0.17 34.34
N GLU A 119 20.96 -1.37 34.80
CA GLU A 119 21.47 -1.65 36.15
C GLU A 119 22.80 -0.93 36.43
N GLU A 120 23.77 -1.00 35.48
CA GLU A 120 25.05 -0.30 35.60
C GLU A 120 24.87 1.23 35.68
N LYS A 121 23.96 1.80 34.87
CA LYS A 121 23.62 3.23 34.94
C LYS A 121 23.01 3.60 36.31
N GLN A 122 22.13 2.78 36.85
CA GLN A 122 21.52 3.03 38.15
C GLN A 122 22.56 2.95 39.26
N GLN A 123 23.43 1.93 39.22
CA GLN A 123 24.51 1.76 40.17
C GLN A 123 25.52 2.91 40.13
N GLY A 124 25.82 3.42 38.92
CA GLY A 124 26.64 4.62 38.73
C GLY A 124 26.03 5.88 39.32
N LEU A 125 24.70 6.04 39.19
CA LEU A 125 23.95 7.16 39.82
C LEU A 125 23.94 7.05 41.37
N LEU A 126 23.71 5.86 41.89
CA LEU A 126 23.75 5.58 43.34
C LEU A 126 25.14 5.85 43.94
N ASN A 127 26.21 5.44 43.24
CA ASN A 127 27.59 5.65 43.67
C ASN A 127 27.98 7.16 43.66
N LYS A 128 27.53 7.88 42.61
CA LYS A 128 27.71 9.35 42.55
C LYS A 128 26.97 10.06 43.70
N ALA A 129 25.73 9.65 43.97
CA ALA A 129 24.95 10.20 45.08
C ALA A 129 25.63 9.93 46.45
N LYS A 130 26.13 8.71 46.69
CA LYS A 130 26.90 8.36 47.90
C LYS A 130 28.21 9.13 47.99
N GLY A 131 28.92 9.35 46.87
CA GLY A 131 30.17 10.13 46.82
C GLY A 131 29.96 11.63 47.12
N VAL A 132 28.86 12.21 46.71
CA VAL A 132 28.48 13.60 47.04
C VAL A 132 28.10 13.71 48.52
N MET A 133 27.42 12.70 49.10
CA MET A 133 27.10 12.68 50.53
C MET A 133 28.31 12.40 51.40
N GLY A 134 29.31 11.65 50.95
CA GLY A 134 30.54 11.35 51.70
C GLY A 134 31.58 12.47 51.71
N GLY A 135 31.52 13.42 50.77
CA GLY A 135 32.47 14.55 50.63
C GLY A 135 32.08 15.84 51.34
N ILE A 136 30.83 15.95 51.83
CA ILE A 136 30.32 17.17 52.51
C ILE A 136 29.93 16.80 53.93
N GLY A 137 30.93 16.47 54.70
CA GLY A 137 30.80 16.48 56.14
C GLY A 137 30.64 17.92 56.62
N LYS A 138 29.48 18.29 57.19
CA LYS A 138 29.24 19.44 58.07
C LYS A 138 28.83 20.81 57.47
N ALA A 139 28.24 20.93 56.33
CA ALA A 139 27.51 22.18 56.10
C ALA A 139 26.57 22.05 54.88
N PHE A 140 25.42 21.44 55.06
CA PHE A 140 24.18 21.84 54.39
C PHE A 140 23.10 20.82 54.77
N SER A 141 22.03 21.30 55.38
CA SER A 141 20.79 20.54 55.53
C SER A 141 20.23 20.25 54.15
N GLY A 142 20.56 19.07 53.59
CA GLY A 142 20.05 18.61 52.30
C GLY A 142 18.54 18.53 52.33
N ASN A 143 17.90 19.18 51.44
CA ASN A 143 16.44 19.16 51.27
C ASN A 143 15.97 17.72 51.06
N LYS A 144 15.01 17.27 51.86
CA LYS A 144 14.30 15.98 51.73
C LYS A 144 13.81 15.74 50.29
N SER A 145 13.61 16.80 49.51
CA SER A 145 13.18 16.75 48.09
C SER A 145 14.20 16.09 47.15
N ASP A 146 15.51 16.16 47.44
CA ASP A 146 16.53 15.61 46.55
C ASP A 146 16.68 14.09 46.74
N GLU A 147 16.46 13.59 47.93
CA GLU A 147 16.49 12.18 48.28
C GLU A 147 15.23 11.45 47.78
N GLU A 148 14.06 12.10 47.84
CA GLU A 148 12.82 11.61 47.24
C GLU A 148 12.88 11.62 45.70
N ALA A 149 13.40 12.68 45.10
CA ALA A 149 13.60 12.75 43.64
C ALA A 149 14.61 11.70 43.10
N LEU A 150 15.57 11.26 43.93
CA LEU A 150 16.49 10.20 43.59
C LEU A 150 15.83 8.80 43.66
N LYS A 151 15.01 8.58 44.68
CA LYS A 151 14.24 7.35 44.85
C LYS A 151 13.20 7.16 43.75
N GLU A 152 12.57 8.21 43.27
CA GLU A 152 11.66 8.19 42.11
C GLU A 152 12.36 7.88 40.79
N ARG A 153 13.69 8.05 40.70
CA ARG A 153 14.48 7.74 39.48
C ARG A 153 15.04 6.33 39.42
N ILE A 154 14.95 5.57 40.54
CA ILE A 154 15.42 4.20 40.59
C ILE A 154 14.28 3.28 40.17
N LEU A 155 14.42 2.65 39.03
CA LEU A 155 13.49 1.67 38.54
C LEU A 155 13.61 0.37 39.35
N ASN A 156 12.50 -0.30 39.60
CA ASN A 156 12.51 -1.64 40.15
C ASN A 156 12.81 -2.67 39.04
N ASP A 157 13.07 -3.93 39.38
CA ASP A 157 13.43 -4.98 38.46
C ASP A 157 12.39 -5.19 37.37
N GLU A 158 11.11 -5.04 37.68
CA GLU A 158 10.01 -5.17 36.71
C GLU A 158 10.00 -4.00 35.70
N GLU A 159 10.26 -2.80 36.15
CA GLU A 159 10.37 -1.61 35.31
C GLU A 159 11.59 -1.64 34.41
N ILE A 160 12.73 -2.13 34.95
CA ILE A 160 13.96 -2.39 34.20
C ILE A 160 13.68 -3.35 33.05
N LEU A 161 13.03 -4.48 33.37
CA LEU A 161 12.72 -5.52 32.39
C LEU A 161 11.76 -4.99 31.31
N LYS A 162 10.69 -4.27 31.68
CA LYS A 162 9.75 -3.64 30.75
C LYS A 162 10.46 -2.65 29.81
N LYS A 163 11.36 -1.84 30.36
CA LYS A 163 12.14 -0.88 29.57
C LYS A 163 13.12 -1.56 28.63
N ALA A 164 13.82 -2.59 29.09
CA ALA A 164 14.72 -3.39 28.29
C ALA A 164 13.97 -4.09 27.13
N GLN A 165 12.81 -4.69 27.42
CA GLN A 165 11.95 -5.32 26.39
C GLN A 165 11.47 -4.31 25.36
N LYS A 166 11.08 -3.10 25.77
CA LYS A 166 10.68 -2.04 24.86
C LYS A 166 11.83 -1.61 23.95
N ASN A 167 13.04 -1.45 24.52
CA ASN A 167 14.22 -1.09 23.74
C ASN A 167 14.60 -2.20 22.75
N ALA A 168 14.57 -3.47 23.19
CA ALA A 168 14.83 -4.62 22.35
C ALA A 168 13.86 -4.70 21.16
N LYS A 169 12.57 -4.45 21.42
CA LYS A 169 11.56 -4.39 20.36
C LYS A 169 11.86 -3.26 19.36
N ASN A 170 12.14 -2.06 19.84
CA ASN A 170 12.45 -0.91 18.98
C ASN A 170 13.73 -1.15 18.14
N GLU A 171 14.68 -1.93 18.64
CA GLU A 171 15.88 -2.30 17.90
C GLU A 171 15.59 -3.33 16.82
N LEU A 172 14.80 -4.36 17.15
CA LEU A 172 14.40 -5.41 16.21
C LEU A 172 13.43 -4.90 15.14
N ASP A 173 12.62 -3.91 15.43
CA ASP A 173 11.71 -3.27 14.47
C ASP A 173 12.47 -2.63 13.28
N LYS A 174 13.79 -2.43 13.41
CA LYS A 174 14.66 -1.99 12.29
C LYS A 174 14.95 -3.13 11.29
N ASP A 175 14.85 -4.39 11.71
CA ASP A 175 14.93 -5.57 10.85
C ASP A 175 13.50 -6.00 10.46
N GLU A 176 12.92 -5.26 9.48
CA GLU A 176 11.53 -5.43 9.06
C GLU A 176 11.19 -6.88 8.69
N LYS A 177 12.12 -7.59 8.05
CA LYS A 177 11.95 -8.99 7.65
C LYS A 177 11.79 -9.91 8.85
N LEU A 178 12.67 -9.75 9.82
CA LEU A 178 12.68 -10.61 11.01
C LEU A 178 11.46 -10.37 11.89
N THR A 179 11.11 -9.09 12.07
CA THR A 179 9.92 -8.67 12.83
C THR A 179 8.63 -9.17 12.19
N ALA A 180 8.51 -9.08 10.86
CA ALA A 180 7.32 -9.56 10.18
C ALA A 180 7.16 -11.07 10.22
N SER A 181 8.25 -11.83 10.07
CA SER A 181 8.21 -13.28 10.20
C SER A 181 7.81 -13.70 11.63
N HIS A 182 8.29 -12.98 12.64
CA HIS A 182 7.89 -13.19 14.03
C HIS A 182 6.38 -12.90 14.23
N ASP A 183 5.91 -11.74 13.82
CA ASP A 183 4.51 -11.35 13.94
C ASP A 183 3.58 -12.31 13.20
N GLN A 184 4.01 -12.81 12.04
CA GLN A 184 3.24 -13.79 11.27
C GLN A 184 3.11 -15.11 12.04
N CYS A 185 4.20 -15.61 12.63
CA CYS A 185 4.18 -16.82 13.47
C CYS A 185 3.30 -16.64 14.71
N GLU A 186 3.35 -15.47 15.36
CA GLU A 186 2.48 -15.17 16.52
C GLU A 186 0.99 -15.14 16.13
N ARG A 187 0.65 -14.63 14.94
CA ARG A 187 -0.72 -14.69 14.41
C ARG A 187 -1.16 -16.11 14.11
N MET A 188 -0.27 -16.94 13.52
CA MET A 188 -0.56 -18.36 13.30
C MET A 188 -0.83 -19.10 14.62
N LYS A 189 -0.06 -18.84 15.66
CA LYS A 189 -0.30 -19.40 17.01
C LYS A 189 -1.68 -18.97 17.56
N LYS A 190 -2.03 -17.70 17.43
CA LYS A 190 -3.35 -17.18 17.85
C LYS A 190 -4.52 -17.79 17.07
N SER A 191 -4.31 -18.10 15.79
CA SER A 191 -5.32 -18.72 14.92
C SER A 191 -5.50 -20.22 15.15
N GLY A 192 -4.73 -20.83 16.06
CA GLY A 192 -4.90 -22.22 16.50
C GLY A 192 -4.01 -23.25 15.76
N LEU A 193 -2.85 -22.83 15.22
CA LEU A 193 -1.86 -23.71 14.57
C LEU A 193 -2.50 -24.69 13.55
N ILE A 194 -3.14 -24.13 12.55
CA ILE A 194 -3.82 -24.89 11.48
C ILE A 194 -2.75 -25.41 10.51
N ASN A 195 -2.87 -26.68 10.09
CA ASN A 195 -2.05 -27.21 9.01
C ASN A 195 -2.59 -26.69 7.66
N PRO A 196 -1.81 -25.92 6.87
CA PRO A 196 -2.28 -25.38 5.59
C PRO A 196 -2.75 -26.43 4.58
N LYS A 197 -2.27 -27.68 4.68
CA LYS A 197 -2.67 -28.79 3.81
C LYS A 197 -4.12 -29.24 4.03
N ASP A 198 -4.65 -28.98 5.22
CA ASP A 198 -6.01 -29.39 5.60
C ASP A 198 -7.05 -28.30 5.25
N LEU A 199 -6.60 -27.16 4.71
CA LEU A 199 -7.45 -26.05 4.37
C LEU A 199 -8.08 -26.20 2.97
N GLU A 200 -9.36 -25.91 2.88
CA GLU A 200 -10.06 -25.84 1.60
C GLU A 200 -9.54 -24.66 0.76
N THR A 201 -9.00 -24.96 -0.41
CA THR A 201 -8.42 -23.93 -1.30
C THR A 201 -9.47 -23.26 -2.18
N ARG A 202 -10.64 -23.88 -2.40
CA ARG A 202 -11.70 -23.38 -3.27
C ARG A 202 -12.81 -22.73 -2.46
N ILE A 203 -13.20 -21.55 -2.87
CA ILE A 203 -14.27 -20.76 -2.27
C ILE A 203 -15.30 -20.53 -3.36
N GLN A 204 -16.50 -21.09 -3.17
CA GLN A 204 -17.64 -20.89 -4.06
C GLN A 204 -18.62 -19.92 -3.42
N ALA A 205 -19.25 -19.08 -4.21
CA ALA A 205 -20.27 -18.13 -3.77
C ALA A 205 -21.26 -17.85 -4.90
N ASP A 206 -22.50 -17.61 -4.53
CA ASP A 206 -23.58 -17.31 -5.48
C ASP A 206 -23.70 -15.79 -5.73
N SER A 207 -23.11 -14.96 -4.86
CA SER A 207 -23.07 -13.50 -5.01
C SER A 207 -21.70 -12.92 -4.65
N LEU A 208 -21.45 -11.68 -5.10
CA LEU A 208 -20.23 -10.93 -4.74
C LEU A 208 -20.18 -10.63 -3.24
N GLU A 209 -21.32 -10.37 -2.63
CA GLU A 209 -21.43 -10.09 -1.19
C GLU A 209 -21.06 -11.33 -0.37
N GLU A 210 -21.57 -12.49 -0.76
CA GLU A 210 -21.21 -13.77 -0.14
C GLU A 210 -19.72 -14.08 -0.34
N LEU A 211 -19.20 -13.86 -1.55
CA LEU A 211 -17.78 -14.04 -1.83
C LEU A 211 -16.91 -13.15 -0.94
N ASN A 212 -17.29 -11.89 -0.79
CA ASN A 212 -16.56 -10.94 0.06
C ASN A 212 -16.55 -11.38 1.53
N GLN A 213 -17.69 -11.82 2.05
CA GLN A 213 -17.78 -12.34 3.42
C GLN A 213 -16.86 -13.56 3.63
N LYS A 214 -16.87 -14.50 2.67
CA LYS A 214 -16.01 -15.70 2.72
C LYS A 214 -14.54 -15.32 2.58
N LEU A 215 -14.19 -14.42 1.64
CA LEU A 215 -12.83 -13.93 1.42
C LEU A 215 -12.26 -13.22 2.64
N TYR A 216 -13.09 -12.54 3.43
CA TYR A 216 -12.65 -11.88 4.65
C TYR A 216 -11.89 -12.82 5.59
N GLN A 217 -12.24 -14.10 5.64
CA GLN A 217 -11.53 -15.10 6.45
C GLN A 217 -10.09 -15.37 5.97
N PHE A 218 -9.79 -15.09 4.69
CA PHE A 218 -8.50 -15.36 4.06
C PHE A 218 -7.62 -14.11 3.90
N VAL A 219 -8.23 -12.94 3.74
CA VAL A 219 -7.51 -11.68 3.46
C VAL A 219 -7.83 -10.55 4.45
N GLY A 220 -8.88 -10.68 5.26
CA GLY A 220 -9.27 -9.69 6.26
C GLY A 220 -8.32 -9.68 7.46
N LYS A 221 -8.16 -8.53 8.10
CA LYS A 221 -7.26 -8.31 9.25
C LYS A 221 -7.47 -9.33 10.38
N GLU A 222 -8.71 -9.66 10.68
CA GLU A 222 -9.12 -10.61 11.75
C GLU A 222 -9.50 -11.99 11.17
N GLY A 223 -9.18 -12.23 9.89
CA GLY A 223 -9.50 -13.48 9.22
C GLY A 223 -8.72 -14.66 9.79
N LYS A 224 -9.41 -15.75 10.11
CA LYS A 224 -8.82 -16.95 10.73
C LYS A 224 -7.70 -17.57 9.87
N PHE A 225 -7.86 -17.56 8.54
CA PHE A 225 -6.92 -18.18 7.60
C PHE A 225 -5.92 -17.19 7.01
N MET A 226 -6.11 -15.89 7.27
CA MET A 226 -5.22 -14.83 6.76
C MET A 226 -3.74 -15.08 7.07
N PRO A 227 -3.34 -15.53 8.29
CA PRO A 227 -1.94 -15.79 8.58
C PRO A 227 -1.30 -16.86 7.70
N TYR A 228 -2.10 -17.75 7.13
CA TYR A 228 -1.64 -18.86 6.28
C TYR A 228 -1.76 -18.56 4.78
N THR A 229 -2.46 -17.48 4.40
CA THR A 229 -2.75 -17.15 3.01
C THR A 229 -1.59 -16.40 2.36
N LYS A 230 -1.09 -16.95 1.26
CA LYS A 230 -0.04 -16.38 0.42
C LYS A 230 -0.60 -15.52 -0.70
N ALA A 231 -1.61 -16.05 -1.37
CA ALA A 231 -2.31 -15.39 -2.48
C ALA A 231 -3.76 -15.84 -2.58
N VAL A 232 -4.60 -15.00 -3.19
CA VAL A 232 -5.98 -15.33 -3.51
C VAL A 232 -6.24 -15.02 -4.99
N GLN A 233 -6.75 -16.01 -5.73
CA GLN A 233 -7.24 -15.81 -7.09
C GLN A 233 -8.76 -15.71 -7.06
N ILE A 234 -9.32 -14.62 -7.58
CA ILE A 234 -10.75 -14.37 -7.69
C ILE A 234 -11.13 -14.47 -9.17
N SER A 235 -12.11 -15.30 -9.45
CA SER A 235 -12.63 -15.55 -10.80
C SER A 235 -14.04 -15.01 -10.90
N LEU A 236 -14.27 -14.09 -11.86
CA LEU A 236 -15.50 -13.31 -11.97
C LEU A 236 -16.06 -13.35 -13.39
N ASN A 237 -17.40 -13.40 -13.51
CA ASN A 237 -18.06 -13.12 -14.78
C ASN A 237 -18.22 -11.61 -14.98
N ASN A 238 -17.10 -10.93 -15.19
CA ASN A 238 -17.05 -9.51 -15.45
C ASN A 238 -16.47 -9.25 -16.86
N PRO A 239 -17.24 -8.63 -17.77
CA PRO A 239 -16.78 -8.38 -19.14
C PRO A 239 -15.44 -7.62 -19.24
N ASN A 240 -15.15 -6.74 -18.26
CA ASN A 240 -13.91 -5.98 -18.21
C ASN A 240 -12.66 -6.87 -17.99
N LEU A 241 -12.84 -8.10 -17.50
CA LEU A 241 -11.76 -9.06 -17.29
C LEU A 241 -11.61 -10.09 -18.43
N LYS A 242 -12.44 -10.06 -19.48
CA LYS A 242 -12.51 -11.13 -20.48
C LYS A 242 -11.17 -11.47 -21.15
N TYR A 243 -10.30 -10.46 -21.28
CA TYR A 243 -8.96 -10.61 -21.86
C TYR A 243 -7.89 -9.99 -20.96
N LEU A 244 -8.19 -9.91 -19.68
CA LEU A 244 -7.38 -9.21 -18.71
C LEU A 244 -7.20 -10.07 -17.46
N GLU A 245 -5.96 -10.19 -17.01
CA GLU A 245 -5.61 -10.71 -15.69
C GLU A 245 -4.97 -9.60 -14.89
N ILE A 246 -5.54 -9.26 -13.74
CA ILE A 246 -5.01 -8.22 -12.87
C ILE A 246 -4.35 -8.86 -11.66
N ILE A 247 -3.12 -8.45 -11.40
CA ILE A 247 -2.31 -8.90 -10.26
C ILE A 247 -2.15 -7.71 -9.31
N ASP A 248 -2.96 -7.66 -8.25
CA ASP A 248 -2.83 -6.66 -7.18
C ASP A 248 -1.82 -7.16 -6.16
N THR A 249 -0.72 -6.44 -6.04
CA THR A 249 0.33 -6.82 -5.11
C THR A 249 0.09 -6.20 -3.74
N PRO A 250 0.39 -6.94 -2.65
CA PRO A 250 0.55 -6.30 -1.34
C PRO A 250 1.57 -5.17 -1.45
N GLY A 251 1.49 -4.17 -0.57
CA GLY A 251 2.48 -3.07 -0.58
C GLY A 251 3.88 -3.68 -0.69
N VAL A 252 4.69 -3.23 -1.65
CA VAL A 252 5.92 -3.92 -2.12
C VAL A 252 7.03 -4.05 -1.07
N ASN A 253 6.83 -3.50 0.08
CA ASN A 253 7.63 -3.77 1.28
C ASN A 253 6.96 -4.87 2.12
N ASP A 254 6.45 -5.95 1.50
CA ASP A 254 6.04 -7.10 2.29
C ASP A 254 7.32 -7.74 2.85
N PRO A 255 7.54 -7.67 4.15
CA PRO A 255 8.76 -8.17 4.76
C PRO A 255 8.80 -9.69 4.80
N ILE A 256 7.74 -10.39 4.39
CA ILE A 256 7.69 -11.84 4.32
C ILE A 256 8.29 -12.33 3.00
N VAL A 257 9.45 -12.97 3.05
CA VAL A 257 10.25 -13.37 1.89
C VAL A 257 9.49 -14.21 0.88
N SER A 258 8.67 -15.14 1.34
CA SER A 258 7.90 -16.01 0.44
C SER A 258 6.80 -15.25 -0.32
N ARG A 259 6.18 -14.24 0.30
CA ARG A 259 5.22 -13.35 -0.39
C ARG A 259 5.95 -12.42 -1.36
N GLU A 260 7.06 -11.85 -0.94
CA GLU A 260 7.88 -11.01 -1.82
C GLU A 260 8.36 -11.81 -3.04
N ALA A 261 8.81 -13.04 -2.86
CA ALA A 261 9.24 -13.91 -3.95
C ALA A 261 8.08 -14.25 -4.90
N CYS A 262 6.88 -14.54 -4.37
CA CYS A 262 5.68 -14.78 -5.17
C CYS A 262 5.28 -13.53 -5.97
N THR A 263 5.26 -12.37 -5.32
CA THR A 263 4.98 -11.08 -5.96
C THR A 263 5.98 -10.80 -7.08
N LYS A 264 7.26 -11.01 -6.81
CA LYS A 264 8.33 -10.85 -7.82
C LYS A 264 8.17 -11.79 -9.01
N ALA A 265 7.81 -13.04 -8.77
CA ALA A 265 7.60 -14.01 -9.85
C ALA A 265 6.43 -13.61 -10.75
N LEU A 266 5.30 -13.21 -10.16
CA LEU A 266 4.12 -12.81 -10.91
C LEU A 266 4.28 -11.48 -11.65
N LEU A 267 4.99 -10.50 -11.05
CA LEU A 267 5.28 -9.24 -11.75
C LEU A 267 6.16 -9.44 -12.98
N LYS A 268 7.04 -10.45 -13.00
CA LYS A 268 7.82 -10.80 -14.21
C LYS A 268 6.96 -11.28 -15.37
N GLU A 269 5.79 -11.81 -15.08
CA GLU A 269 4.86 -12.28 -16.10
C GLU A 269 3.93 -11.18 -16.61
N CYS A 270 3.96 -9.98 -16.01
CA CYS A 270 3.11 -8.86 -16.40
C CYS A 270 3.60 -8.21 -17.67
N ASP A 271 2.67 -7.95 -18.59
CA ASP A 271 2.91 -7.18 -19.80
C ASP A 271 2.96 -5.67 -19.53
N VAL A 272 2.18 -5.23 -18.51
CA VAL A 272 2.05 -3.84 -18.09
C VAL A 272 2.07 -3.77 -16.57
N VAL A 273 2.69 -2.74 -16.02
CA VAL A 273 2.66 -2.45 -14.57
C VAL A 273 2.18 -1.04 -14.34
N PHE A 274 1.14 -0.90 -13.52
CA PHE A 274 0.71 0.38 -12.97
C PHE A 274 1.35 0.62 -11.60
N VAL A 275 2.07 1.73 -11.49
CA VAL A 275 2.67 2.20 -10.23
C VAL A 275 1.73 3.23 -9.62
N ILE A 276 1.02 2.84 -8.57
CA ILE A 276 0.02 3.68 -7.91
C ILE A 276 0.67 4.46 -6.78
N ILE A 277 0.66 5.79 -6.87
CA ILE A 277 1.29 6.70 -5.93
C ILE A 277 0.27 7.77 -5.50
N PRO A 278 0.08 8.04 -4.20
CA PRO A 278 -0.79 9.13 -3.76
C PRO A 278 -0.29 10.49 -4.28
N SER A 279 -1.18 11.28 -4.85
CA SER A 279 -0.85 12.58 -5.44
C SER A 279 -0.25 13.57 -4.43
N GLY A 280 -0.69 13.52 -3.15
CA GLY A 280 -0.19 14.40 -2.09
C GLY A 280 1.24 14.10 -1.64
N ASN A 281 1.76 12.88 -1.89
CA ASN A 281 3.11 12.42 -1.54
C ASN A 281 3.71 11.65 -2.71
N PHE A 282 3.89 12.33 -3.83
CA PHE A 282 4.27 11.72 -5.10
C PHE A 282 5.78 11.59 -5.23
N LEU A 283 6.25 10.39 -5.64
CA LEU A 283 7.66 10.03 -5.86
C LEU A 283 8.56 10.26 -4.64
N THR A 284 8.12 9.74 -3.49
CA THR A 284 8.98 9.65 -2.30
C THR A 284 10.06 8.57 -2.47
N ASP A 285 11.07 8.56 -1.59
CA ASP A 285 12.12 7.53 -1.60
C ASP A 285 11.54 6.10 -1.58
N SER A 286 10.48 5.87 -0.79
CA SER A 286 9.79 4.58 -0.75
C SER A 286 9.13 4.20 -2.08
N ASP A 287 8.61 5.17 -2.83
CA ASP A 287 8.04 4.93 -4.16
C ASP A 287 9.15 4.63 -5.18
N MET A 288 10.33 5.23 -5.00
CA MET A 288 11.50 4.99 -5.84
C MET A 288 12.10 3.62 -5.60
N ASP A 289 12.20 3.18 -4.34
CA ASP A 289 12.61 1.82 -3.99
C ASP A 289 11.68 0.78 -4.60
N LEU A 290 10.37 1.07 -4.60
CA LEU A 290 9.35 0.27 -5.23
C LEU A 290 9.56 0.16 -6.75
N PHE A 291 9.77 1.30 -7.39
CA PHE A 291 10.01 1.37 -8.82
C PHE A 291 11.31 0.65 -9.23
N ASP A 292 12.39 0.81 -8.46
CA ASP A 292 13.67 0.15 -8.71
C ASP A 292 13.55 -1.38 -8.65
N ARG A 293 12.77 -1.90 -7.72
CA ARG A 293 12.48 -3.36 -7.63
C ARG A 293 11.74 -3.90 -8.83
N VAL A 294 10.96 -3.08 -9.52
CA VAL A 294 10.22 -3.44 -10.72
C VAL A 294 11.08 -3.25 -11.96
N SER A 295 11.80 -2.13 -12.06
CA SER A 295 12.59 -1.76 -13.23
C SER A 295 13.84 -2.59 -13.44
N ASN A 296 14.43 -3.15 -12.37
CA ASN A 296 15.61 -4.02 -12.42
C ASN A 296 15.32 -5.43 -12.98
N LYS A 297 14.13 -5.69 -13.54
CA LYS A 297 13.73 -7.02 -13.98
C LYS A 297 13.54 -7.08 -15.49
N GLU A 298 14.23 -8.01 -16.10
CA GLU A 298 13.97 -8.42 -17.49
C GLU A 298 12.51 -8.89 -17.61
N GLY A 299 11.76 -8.34 -18.55
CA GLY A 299 10.42 -8.80 -18.92
C GLY A 299 9.28 -7.78 -18.79
N ILE A 300 9.40 -6.72 -17.99
CA ILE A 300 8.35 -5.68 -17.92
C ILE A 300 8.49 -4.78 -19.15
N GLN A 301 7.48 -4.81 -20.01
CA GLN A 301 7.51 -4.05 -21.25
C GLN A 301 7.03 -2.61 -21.11
N ARG A 302 6.10 -2.33 -20.16
CA ARG A 302 5.48 -1.00 -20.01
C ARG A 302 5.16 -0.68 -18.57
N VAL A 303 5.52 0.54 -18.15
CA VAL A 303 5.21 1.08 -16.83
C VAL A 303 4.40 2.36 -16.97
N TYR A 304 3.30 2.45 -16.23
CA TYR A 304 2.46 3.64 -16.14
C TYR A 304 2.40 4.14 -14.71
N PHE A 305 2.54 5.44 -14.52
CA PHE A 305 2.37 6.07 -13.22
C PHE A 305 0.95 6.58 -13.05
N VAL A 306 0.29 6.13 -11.99
CA VAL A 306 -1.05 6.57 -11.63
C VAL A 306 -0.97 7.36 -10.32
N ALA A 307 -1.23 8.65 -10.41
CA ALA A 307 -1.34 9.52 -9.26
C ALA A 307 -2.76 9.41 -8.71
N SER A 308 -2.92 8.64 -7.64
CA SER A 308 -4.20 8.39 -6.97
C SER A 308 -4.57 9.50 -5.99
N GLN A 309 -5.79 9.47 -5.43
CA GLN A 309 -6.26 10.44 -4.44
C GLN A 309 -6.23 11.89 -4.97
N ALA A 310 -6.65 12.07 -6.23
CA ALA A 310 -6.72 13.38 -6.87
C ALA A 310 -7.65 14.34 -6.11
N ASP A 311 -8.73 13.81 -5.51
CA ASP A 311 -9.64 14.54 -4.62
C ASP A 311 -8.91 15.23 -3.47
N SER A 312 -8.08 14.49 -2.76
CA SER A 312 -7.28 15.05 -1.65
C SER A 312 -6.22 16.04 -2.14
N ALA A 313 -5.63 15.80 -3.31
CA ALA A 313 -4.58 16.67 -3.85
C ALA A 313 -5.11 18.03 -4.28
N VAL A 314 -6.30 18.09 -4.89
CA VAL A 314 -6.90 19.36 -5.28
C VAL A 314 -7.41 20.15 -4.08
N CYS A 315 -7.82 19.49 -3.00
CA CYS A 315 -8.28 20.11 -1.75
C CYS A 315 -7.14 20.50 -0.79
N THR A 316 -5.89 20.51 -1.24
CA THR A 316 -4.81 21.11 -0.43
C THR A 316 -4.95 22.64 -0.38
N PRO A 317 -4.57 23.31 0.73
CA PRO A 317 -4.67 24.78 0.82
C PRO A 317 -4.04 25.50 -0.37
N SER A 318 -2.85 25.09 -0.78
CA SER A 318 -2.17 25.66 -1.95
C SER A 318 -2.88 25.33 -3.27
N GLY A 319 -3.49 24.15 -3.39
CA GLY A 319 -4.26 23.74 -4.56
C GLY A 319 -5.50 24.63 -4.76
N VAL A 320 -6.22 24.87 -3.67
CA VAL A 320 -7.42 25.71 -3.64
C VAL A 320 -7.09 27.17 -3.94
N GLU A 321 -6.11 27.76 -3.22
CA GLU A 321 -5.69 29.14 -3.42
C GLU A 321 -5.19 29.41 -4.86
N ASN A 322 -4.26 28.58 -5.37
CA ASN A 322 -3.68 28.73 -6.70
C ASN A 322 -4.71 28.54 -7.83
N SER A 323 -5.76 27.79 -7.58
CA SER A 323 -6.86 27.60 -8.54
C SER A 323 -7.98 28.60 -8.39
N ARG A 324 -7.99 29.41 -7.31
CA ARG A 324 -9.09 30.32 -6.96
C ARG A 324 -10.44 29.61 -6.90
N HIS A 325 -10.48 28.46 -6.22
CA HIS A 325 -11.67 27.61 -6.11
C HIS A 325 -12.23 27.09 -7.45
N HIS A 326 -11.43 27.10 -8.51
CA HIS A 326 -11.85 26.62 -9.83
C HIS A 326 -11.27 25.22 -10.08
N LEU A 327 -12.11 24.19 -9.98
CA LEU A 327 -11.72 22.77 -10.06
C LEU A 327 -10.93 22.40 -11.33
N PRO A 328 -11.31 22.81 -12.56
CA PRO A 328 -10.52 22.49 -13.75
C PRO A 328 -9.10 23.06 -13.71
N THR A 329 -8.93 24.25 -13.13
CA THR A 329 -7.61 24.87 -12.94
C THR A 329 -6.79 24.09 -11.90
N ALA A 330 -7.42 23.66 -10.78
CA ALA A 330 -6.76 22.84 -9.76
C ALA A 330 -6.24 21.51 -10.34
N LEU A 331 -7.05 20.82 -11.12
CA LEU A 331 -6.66 19.58 -11.81
C LEU A 331 -5.50 19.81 -12.77
N THR A 332 -5.56 20.88 -13.59
CA THR A 332 -4.50 21.22 -14.53
C THR A 332 -3.18 21.55 -13.82
N ASN A 333 -3.24 22.31 -12.73
CA ASN A 333 -2.07 22.67 -11.94
C ASN A 333 -1.46 21.43 -11.26
N THR A 334 -2.28 20.57 -10.64
CA THR A 334 -1.85 19.32 -10.04
C THR A 334 -1.17 18.43 -11.07
N GLN A 335 -1.79 18.22 -12.23
CA GLN A 335 -1.22 17.44 -13.33
C GLN A 335 0.14 17.97 -13.78
N LYS A 336 0.30 19.28 -13.92
CA LYS A 336 1.59 19.92 -14.29
C LYS A 336 2.67 19.70 -13.25
N ILE A 337 2.35 19.88 -11.97
CA ILE A 337 3.30 19.71 -10.86
C ILE A 337 3.80 18.26 -10.83
N LEU A 338 2.88 17.30 -10.87
CA LEU A 338 3.22 15.89 -10.82
C LEU A 338 4.01 15.43 -12.06
N SER A 339 3.61 15.90 -13.25
CA SER A 339 4.35 15.61 -14.50
C SER A 339 5.76 16.18 -14.48
N SER A 340 5.93 17.38 -13.95
CA SER A 340 7.28 17.99 -13.80
C SER A 340 8.14 17.18 -12.82
N SER A 341 7.55 16.71 -11.71
CA SER A 341 8.23 15.86 -10.73
C SER A 341 8.64 14.52 -11.36
N LEU A 342 7.73 13.85 -12.10
CA LEU A 342 8.04 12.61 -12.81
C LEU A 342 9.20 12.80 -13.80
N ASN A 343 9.11 13.82 -14.65
CA ASN A 343 10.12 14.08 -15.68
C ASN A 343 11.50 14.36 -15.06
N ALA A 344 11.55 15.15 -13.99
CA ALA A 344 12.79 15.46 -13.28
C ALA A 344 13.40 14.19 -12.65
N THR A 345 12.59 13.40 -11.96
CA THR A 345 13.03 12.17 -11.28
C THR A 345 13.51 11.12 -12.29
N MET A 346 12.71 10.83 -13.33
CA MET A 346 13.07 9.85 -14.35
C MET A 346 14.32 10.28 -15.14
N SER A 347 14.49 11.58 -15.39
CA SER A 347 15.71 12.12 -16.04
C SER A 347 16.96 11.96 -15.17
N LEU A 348 16.85 12.07 -13.85
CA LEU A 348 17.95 11.79 -12.92
C LEU A 348 18.29 10.30 -12.88
N LEU A 349 17.27 9.43 -12.82
CA LEU A 349 17.44 7.96 -12.82
C LEU A 349 18.06 7.46 -14.12
N LYS A 350 17.64 8.00 -15.26
CA LYS A 350 18.23 7.69 -16.56
C LYS A 350 19.75 7.95 -16.59
N LYS A 351 20.21 9.02 -15.95
CA LYS A 351 21.66 9.31 -15.82
C LYS A 351 22.36 8.35 -14.87
N LYS A 352 21.68 7.96 -13.77
CA LYS A 352 22.24 7.09 -12.74
C LYS A 352 22.29 5.62 -13.18
N TYR A 353 21.31 5.17 -13.95
CA TYR A 353 21.14 3.78 -14.41
C TYR A 353 20.99 3.69 -15.94
N PRO A 354 22.08 3.87 -16.72
CA PRO A 354 22.00 3.90 -18.19
C PRO A 354 21.46 2.61 -18.83
N HIS A 355 21.61 1.47 -18.17
CA HIS A 355 21.13 0.16 -18.63
C HIS A 355 19.59 0.00 -18.56
N GLN A 356 18.90 0.93 -17.90
CA GLN A 356 17.43 0.95 -17.77
C GLN A 356 16.81 2.15 -18.51
N GLN A 357 17.54 2.79 -19.38
CA GLN A 357 17.14 4.02 -20.05
C GLN A 357 15.76 3.92 -20.73
N GLU A 358 15.47 2.81 -21.39
CA GLU A 358 14.21 2.58 -22.13
C GLU A 358 12.99 2.63 -21.20
N ILE A 359 13.09 2.07 -19.99
CA ILE A 359 12.01 2.09 -18.99
C ILE A 359 11.71 3.52 -18.53
N PHE A 360 12.77 4.29 -18.23
CA PHE A 360 12.61 5.68 -17.80
C PHE A 360 12.07 6.58 -18.92
N GLU A 361 12.52 6.39 -20.16
CA GLU A 361 11.98 7.09 -21.34
C GLU A 361 10.52 6.73 -21.58
N SER A 362 10.16 5.46 -21.45
CA SER A 362 8.77 5.00 -21.55
C SER A 362 7.90 5.65 -20.46
N ALA A 363 8.38 5.71 -19.20
CA ALA A 363 7.67 6.34 -18.12
C ALA A 363 7.43 7.85 -18.37
N ILE A 364 8.44 8.57 -18.87
CA ILE A 364 8.32 9.99 -19.24
C ILE A 364 7.30 10.16 -20.37
N LYS A 365 7.38 9.31 -21.39
CA LYS A 365 6.50 9.36 -22.55
C LYS A 365 5.04 9.05 -22.20
N ASN A 366 4.81 8.06 -21.34
CA ASN A 366 3.47 7.68 -20.89
C ASN A 366 2.86 8.73 -19.95
N GLY A 367 3.70 9.53 -19.28
CA GLY A 367 3.27 10.58 -18.36
C GLY A 367 2.59 10.03 -17.10
N ILE A 368 1.68 10.82 -16.54
CA ILE A 368 0.93 10.50 -15.32
C ILE A 368 -0.55 10.48 -15.61
N ILE A 369 -1.24 9.48 -15.08
CA ILE A 369 -2.70 9.41 -15.03
C ILE A 369 -3.12 9.84 -13.64
N LEU A 370 -3.75 11.02 -13.52
CA LEU A 370 -4.28 11.54 -12.26
C LEU A 370 -5.69 10.99 -12.03
N THR A 371 -5.95 10.33 -10.89
CA THR A 371 -7.22 9.64 -10.64
C THR A 371 -7.70 9.74 -9.20
N SER A 372 -9.02 9.56 -9.00
CA SER A 372 -9.63 9.34 -7.69
C SER A 372 -10.62 8.18 -7.72
N GLY A 373 -10.28 7.06 -7.09
CA GLY A 373 -11.17 5.91 -6.97
C GLY A 373 -12.41 6.21 -6.13
N ILE A 374 -12.28 7.01 -5.07
CA ILE A 374 -13.40 7.40 -4.20
C ILE A 374 -14.41 8.25 -4.98
N CYS A 375 -13.96 9.21 -5.79
CA CYS A 375 -14.85 10.03 -6.61
C CYS A 375 -15.63 9.19 -7.62
N TYR A 376 -15.04 8.13 -8.18
CA TYR A 376 -15.78 7.21 -9.03
C TYR A 376 -16.87 6.46 -8.26
N SER A 377 -16.55 5.97 -7.08
CA SER A 377 -17.51 5.27 -6.23
C SER A 377 -18.65 6.20 -5.81
N MET A 378 -18.35 7.45 -5.45
CA MET A 378 -19.36 8.50 -5.17
C MET A 378 -20.21 8.81 -6.40
N TYR A 379 -19.60 8.93 -7.60
CA TYR A 379 -20.33 9.13 -8.86
C TYR A 379 -21.36 8.01 -9.11
N LYS A 380 -20.97 6.75 -8.87
CA LYS A 380 -21.87 5.60 -9.04
C LYS A 380 -22.97 5.53 -7.98
N ASP A 381 -22.68 5.98 -6.77
CA ASP A 381 -23.58 5.94 -5.61
C ASP A 381 -24.29 7.28 -5.37
N PHE A 382 -24.21 8.22 -6.32
CA PHE A 382 -24.64 9.60 -6.12
C PHE A 382 -26.12 9.76 -5.73
N GLU A 383 -26.98 8.86 -6.20
CA GLU A 383 -28.40 8.85 -5.84
C GLU A 383 -28.65 8.51 -4.35
N ASN A 384 -27.68 7.86 -3.71
CA ASN A 384 -27.72 7.53 -2.29
C ASN A 384 -26.98 8.54 -1.40
N GLN A 385 -26.63 9.71 -1.91
CA GLN A 385 -25.82 10.73 -1.22
C GLN A 385 -26.36 11.05 0.19
N ALA A 386 -27.69 11.09 0.37
CA ALA A 386 -28.31 11.35 1.68
C ALA A 386 -27.98 10.31 2.75
N SER A 387 -27.50 9.13 2.38
CA SER A 387 -27.11 8.08 3.31
C SER A 387 -25.62 8.13 3.70
N TRP A 388 -24.79 8.88 2.97
CA TRP A 388 -23.33 8.85 3.17
C TRP A 388 -22.89 9.24 4.58
N GLU A 389 -23.53 10.21 5.19
CA GLU A 389 -23.24 10.64 6.57
C GLU A 389 -23.34 9.49 7.58
N ARG A 390 -24.25 8.53 7.36
CA ARG A 390 -24.49 7.42 8.29
C ARG A 390 -23.76 6.14 7.92
N GLU A 391 -23.58 5.88 6.63
CA GLU A 391 -23.16 4.58 6.13
C GLU A 391 -21.77 4.59 5.51
N LYS A 392 -21.28 5.77 5.07
CA LYS A 392 -20.05 5.92 4.29
C LYS A 392 -19.26 7.17 4.69
N GLU A 393 -18.69 7.14 5.90
CA GLU A 393 -17.91 8.27 6.46
C GLU A 393 -16.83 8.80 5.50
N GLU A 394 -16.13 7.91 4.76
CA GLU A 394 -15.11 8.32 3.79
C GLU A 394 -15.70 9.14 2.63
N TYR A 395 -16.91 8.80 2.16
CA TYR A 395 -17.57 9.56 1.09
C TYR A 395 -18.03 10.92 1.62
N GLN A 396 -18.59 10.95 2.82
CA GLN A 396 -19.04 12.18 3.44
C GLN A 396 -17.89 13.16 3.62
N LEU A 397 -16.76 12.70 4.16
CA LEU A 397 -15.58 13.55 4.34
C LEU A 397 -15.04 14.09 3.00
N ALA A 398 -14.93 13.23 1.99
CA ALA A 398 -14.48 13.65 0.66
C ALA A 398 -15.47 14.66 0.02
N TRP A 399 -16.76 14.43 0.19
CA TRP A 399 -17.82 15.32 -0.30
C TRP A 399 -17.77 16.68 0.35
N GLU A 400 -17.66 16.74 1.68
CA GLU A 400 -17.54 17.97 2.45
C GLU A 400 -16.33 18.80 2.01
N ASN A 401 -15.17 18.18 1.86
CA ASN A 401 -13.98 18.87 1.37
C ASN A 401 -14.20 19.45 -0.03
N LEU A 402 -14.73 18.66 -0.96
CA LEU A 402 -14.98 19.09 -2.34
C LEU A 402 -16.00 20.22 -2.43
N THR A 403 -17.10 20.15 -1.66
CA THR A 403 -18.13 21.20 -1.65
C THR A 403 -17.67 22.49 -0.99
N ASN A 404 -16.83 22.40 0.05
CA ASN A 404 -16.27 23.58 0.72
C ASN A 404 -15.23 24.27 -0.16
N ASP A 405 -14.37 23.50 -0.81
CA ASP A 405 -13.24 24.02 -1.57
C ASP A 405 -13.61 24.43 -3.00
N TYR A 406 -14.63 23.77 -3.59
CA TYR A 406 -15.08 24.00 -4.96
C TYR A 406 -16.62 24.10 -5.06
N PRO A 407 -17.24 25.08 -4.38
CA PRO A 407 -18.70 25.18 -4.30
C PRO A 407 -19.38 25.30 -5.66
N ASP A 408 -18.78 26.02 -6.60
CA ASP A 408 -19.34 26.17 -7.95
C ASP A 408 -19.41 24.83 -8.72
N ALA A 409 -18.47 23.92 -8.44
CA ALA A 409 -18.40 22.62 -9.10
C ALA A 409 -19.34 21.58 -8.46
N PHE A 410 -19.50 21.61 -7.13
CA PHE A 410 -20.17 20.54 -6.39
C PHE A 410 -21.52 20.89 -5.78
N SER A 411 -21.88 22.17 -5.68
CA SER A 411 -23.24 22.62 -5.30
C SER A 411 -24.19 22.77 -6.49
N SER A 412 -23.72 22.51 -7.71
CA SER A 412 -24.47 22.61 -8.95
C SER A 412 -25.08 21.27 -9.38
N HIS A 413 -25.98 21.32 -10.38
CA HIS A 413 -26.51 20.12 -11.02
C HIS A 413 -25.45 19.28 -11.76
N GLU A 414 -24.26 19.84 -12.00
CA GLU A 414 -23.11 19.14 -12.61
C GLU A 414 -22.24 18.38 -11.62
N ALA A 415 -22.56 18.43 -10.33
CA ALA A 415 -21.76 17.80 -9.27
C ALA A 415 -21.42 16.33 -9.55
N ARG A 416 -22.40 15.57 -10.00
CA ARG A 416 -22.21 14.16 -10.38
C ARG A 416 -21.18 14.00 -11.51
N GLU A 417 -21.29 14.81 -12.57
CA GLU A 417 -20.35 14.76 -13.70
C GLU A 417 -18.95 15.25 -13.31
N ASN A 418 -18.86 16.20 -12.37
CA ASN A 418 -17.58 16.65 -11.85
C ASN A 418 -16.90 15.58 -10.98
N LEU A 419 -17.66 14.75 -10.23
CA LEU A 419 -17.12 13.56 -9.58
C LEU A 419 -16.56 12.57 -10.61
N LYS A 420 -17.28 12.31 -11.71
CA LYS A 420 -16.81 11.46 -12.80
C LYS A 420 -15.53 12.00 -13.43
N ARG A 421 -15.48 13.29 -13.72
CA ARG A 421 -14.31 13.98 -14.28
C ARG A 421 -13.11 13.91 -13.35
N LEU A 422 -13.31 14.18 -12.05
CA LEU A 422 -12.25 14.09 -11.04
C LEU A 422 -11.76 12.64 -10.84
N SER A 423 -12.65 11.67 -11.01
CA SER A 423 -12.26 10.25 -10.92
C SER A 423 -11.28 9.83 -11.99
N ASN A 424 -11.47 10.31 -13.21
CA ASN A 424 -10.66 10.03 -14.42
C ASN A 424 -10.36 8.52 -14.64
N ILE A 425 -11.28 7.65 -14.23
CA ILE A 425 -11.13 6.19 -14.35
C ILE A 425 -11.11 5.74 -15.80
N ASP A 426 -11.81 6.46 -16.67
CA ASP A 426 -11.88 6.13 -18.10
C ASP A 426 -10.50 6.22 -18.76
N ALA A 427 -9.61 7.13 -18.31
CA ALA A 427 -8.23 7.22 -18.81
C ALA A 427 -7.35 6.00 -18.50
N ILE A 428 -7.72 5.18 -17.51
CA ILE A 428 -7.01 3.90 -17.24
C ILE A 428 -7.61 2.77 -18.08
N ARG A 429 -8.90 2.87 -18.44
CA ARG A 429 -9.58 1.86 -19.27
C ARG A 429 -9.19 1.93 -20.74
N GLU A 430 -8.84 3.11 -21.23
CA GLU A 430 -8.32 3.35 -22.59
C GLU A 430 -6.86 2.90 -22.77
#